data_3402cd0cea053bcca0d713e7f2c63396
#
_entry.id   3402cd0cea053bcca0d713e7f2c63396
#
_cell.length_a   1.000
_cell.length_b   1.000
_cell.length_c   1.000
_cell.angle_alpha   90.00
_cell.angle_beta   90.00
_cell.angle_gamma   90.00
#
_symmetry.space_group_name_H-M   'P 1'
#
loop_
_entity.id
_entity.type
_entity.pdbx_description
1 polymer ?
#
loop_
_entity_poly.entity_id
_entity_poly.type
_entity_poly.pdbx_seq_one_letter_code
_entity_poly.pdbx_strand_id
1 'polypeptide(L)'
;NIGYVPRSRRSARAKISFTVSGLESTTTLTLNSGIVCNGSGENSNYIFCIPEDITVAVVNGVAEFNNIEIYEGNFVSQNFTTDTSLFNQRYILDNSFIDTSTIKVKVRPSESSSSTVSYNQIDNIIGITSTSSSYLLQEIEDERYELIFGDNVIGRKLSNGNFVTVSYIVSDGREGNGASEFSFVGNITNQDGAAINPDNISLVTTEEKSRDGDDIESISSIKYYAPRIYSSQYRAVTSSDFESVLAYIYPNVESVTA
;
A
#
# COMPACT_ATOMS: atom_id res chain seq x y z
N ASN A 1 16.64 -11.37 16.06
CA ASN A 1 15.31 -10.83 15.72
C ASN A 1 14.34 -11.22 16.82
N ILE A 2 13.82 -10.25 17.59
CA ILE A 2 12.91 -10.47 18.73
C ILE A 2 11.43 -10.40 18.31
N GLY A 3 11.15 -10.46 17.00
CA GLY A 3 9.78 -10.40 16.46
C GLY A 3 9.18 -8.99 16.35
N TYR A 4 9.88 -7.95 16.79
CA TYR A 4 9.45 -6.57 16.57
C TYR A 4 9.82 -6.13 15.15
N VAL A 5 8.85 -5.60 14.42
CA VAL A 5 9.06 -4.99 13.12
C VAL A 5 8.91 -3.48 13.29
N PRO A 6 9.98 -2.71 13.06
CA PRO A 6 9.90 -1.25 13.11
C PRO A 6 8.87 -0.72 12.12
N ARG A 7 8.25 0.40 12.45
CA ARG A 7 7.33 1.06 11.53
C ARG A 7 8.09 1.68 10.37
N SER A 8 7.64 1.34 9.16
CA SER A 8 8.12 1.97 7.93
C SER A 8 7.71 3.45 7.88
N ARG A 9 8.30 4.18 6.95
CA ARG A 9 7.78 5.48 6.54
C ARG A 9 6.32 5.33 6.10
N ARG A 10 5.50 6.35 6.32
CA ARG A 10 4.08 6.36 5.95
C ARG A 10 3.78 7.55 5.05
N SER A 11 3.11 7.28 3.95
CA SER A 11 2.59 8.31 3.06
C SER A 11 1.53 9.16 3.74
N ALA A 12 1.55 10.46 3.49
CA ALA A 12 0.40 11.29 3.80
C ALA A 12 -0.79 10.86 2.93
N ARG A 13 -1.97 10.78 3.52
CA ARG A 13 -3.18 10.26 2.88
C ARG A 13 -4.22 11.35 2.78
N ALA A 14 -4.87 11.43 1.62
CA ALA A 14 -6.00 12.30 1.40
C ALA A 14 -7.18 11.49 0.84
N LYS A 15 -8.38 12.04 0.96
CA LYS A 15 -9.56 11.48 0.29
C LYS A 15 -10.13 12.49 -0.68
N ILE A 16 -10.40 12.02 -1.88
CA ILE A 16 -10.93 12.81 -2.98
C ILE A 16 -12.16 12.15 -3.58
N SER A 17 -13.00 12.97 -4.20
CA SER A 17 -14.12 12.52 -5.02
C SER A 17 -14.15 13.28 -6.34
N PHE A 18 -14.54 12.60 -7.40
CA PHE A 18 -14.79 13.21 -8.71
C PHE A 18 -15.74 12.34 -9.53
N THR A 19 -16.29 12.89 -10.59
CA THR A 19 -17.19 12.19 -11.51
C THR A 19 -16.67 12.24 -12.93
N VAL A 20 -17.03 11.23 -13.72
CA VAL A 20 -16.75 11.18 -15.16
C VAL A 20 -18.09 11.05 -15.87
N SER A 21 -18.37 11.94 -16.82
CA SER A 21 -19.63 12.01 -17.56
C SER A 21 -19.45 11.78 -19.06
N GLY A 22 -20.56 11.69 -19.80
CA GLY A 22 -20.51 11.48 -21.25
C GLY A 22 -20.18 10.05 -21.67
N LEU A 23 -20.62 9.05 -20.88
CA LEU A 23 -20.25 7.63 -20.99
C LEU A 23 -21.40 6.75 -21.51
N GLU A 24 -22.06 7.15 -22.58
CA GLU A 24 -23.30 6.49 -23.05
C GLU A 24 -23.16 5.01 -23.41
N SER A 25 -21.98 4.56 -23.87
CA SER A 25 -21.70 3.17 -24.27
C SER A 25 -20.74 2.43 -23.36
N THR A 26 -20.34 3.04 -22.23
CA THR A 26 -19.38 2.49 -21.28
C THR A 26 -20.10 1.87 -20.09
N THR A 27 -19.69 0.68 -19.67
CA THR A 27 -20.29 -0.04 -18.54
C THR A 27 -19.48 0.08 -17.26
N THR A 28 -18.16 0.15 -17.38
CA THR A 28 -17.24 0.30 -16.25
C THR A 28 -16.08 1.23 -16.60
N LEU A 29 -15.58 1.95 -15.60
CA LEU A 29 -14.33 2.70 -15.68
C LEU A 29 -13.36 2.19 -14.64
N THR A 30 -12.09 2.18 -15.03
CA THR A 30 -10.97 1.83 -14.14
C THR A 30 -10.03 3.03 -14.01
N LEU A 31 -9.90 3.55 -12.79
CA LEU A 31 -8.81 4.45 -12.43
C LEU A 31 -7.56 3.59 -12.24
N ASN A 32 -6.59 3.77 -13.12
CA ASN A 32 -5.40 2.94 -13.13
C ASN A 32 -4.44 3.31 -11.99
N SER A 33 -3.78 2.31 -11.43
CA SER A 33 -2.72 2.48 -10.42
C SER A 33 -1.60 3.39 -10.93
N GLY A 34 -1.00 4.13 -10.02
CA GLY A 34 0.01 5.14 -10.33
C GLY A 34 -0.43 6.53 -9.91
N ILE A 35 0.04 7.54 -10.62
CA ILE A 35 -0.25 8.94 -10.31
C ILE A 35 -1.73 9.23 -10.58
N VAL A 36 -2.38 9.89 -9.61
CA VAL A 36 -3.80 10.29 -9.71
C VAL A 36 -3.94 11.80 -9.69
N CYS A 37 -3.29 12.47 -8.74
CA CYS A 37 -3.41 13.91 -8.55
C CYS A 37 -2.06 14.57 -8.26
N ASN A 38 -1.96 15.84 -8.64
CA ASN A 38 -1.05 16.78 -8.01
C ASN A 38 -1.81 17.45 -6.86
N GLY A 39 -1.25 17.40 -5.67
CA GLY A 39 -1.79 18.06 -4.48
C GLY A 39 -0.97 19.29 -4.13
N SER A 40 -1.60 20.41 -3.77
CA SER A 40 -0.94 21.60 -3.29
C SER A 40 -1.28 21.88 -1.82
N GLY A 41 -0.24 22.22 -1.06
CA GLY A 41 -0.31 22.72 0.31
C GLY A 41 0.19 24.16 0.38
N GLU A 42 0.42 24.68 1.58
CA GLU A 42 0.79 26.08 1.81
C GLU A 42 2.08 26.50 1.08
N ASN A 43 3.07 25.60 0.92
CA ASN A 43 4.39 25.97 0.38
C ASN A 43 4.97 24.97 -0.64
N SER A 44 4.28 23.87 -0.95
CA SER A 44 4.83 22.79 -1.81
C SER A 44 3.74 22.07 -2.57
N ASN A 45 4.15 21.48 -3.69
CA ASN A 45 3.32 20.59 -4.48
C ASN A 45 3.83 19.17 -4.32
N TYR A 46 2.90 18.23 -4.18
CA TYR A 46 3.16 16.81 -3.99
C TYR A 46 2.41 15.99 -5.03
N ILE A 47 2.96 14.84 -5.35
CA ILE A 47 2.31 13.84 -6.20
C ILE A 47 1.53 12.89 -5.29
N PHE A 48 0.30 12.56 -5.70
CA PHE A 48 -0.54 11.59 -5.01
C PHE A 48 -0.89 10.43 -5.93
N CYS A 49 -0.72 9.22 -5.43
CA CYS A 49 -0.83 7.97 -6.18
C CYS A 49 -1.83 7.01 -5.53
N ILE A 50 -2.25 5.99 -6.29
CA ILE A 50 -2.93 4.79 -5.76
C ILE A 50 -2.09 3.55 -6.08
N PRO A 51 -1.99 2.57 -5.15
CA PRO A 51 -1.16 1.39 -5.34
C PRO A 51 -1.79 0.30 -6.21
N GLU A 52 -3.10 0.38 -6.45
CA GLU A 52 -3.85 -0.59 -7.26
C GLU A 52 -5.01 0.07 -8.01
N ASP A 53 -5.46 -0.59 -9.07
CA ASP A 53 -6.55 -0.10 -9.91
C ASP A 53 -7.88 -0.08 -9.15
N ILE A 54 -8.70 0.94 -9.39
CA ILE A 54 -10.04 1.09 -8.81
C ILE A 54 -11.06 1.10 -9.94
N THR A 55 -11.95 0.11 -9.96
CA THR A 55 -12.99 -0.01 -10.99
C THR A 55 -14.35 0.33 -10.41
N VAL A 56 -15.08 1.20 -11.11
CA VAL A 56 -16.44 1.61 -10.78
C VAL A 56 -17.41 1.34 -11.95
N ALA A 57 -18.68 1.11 -11.62
CA ALA A 57 -19.73 0.97 -12.64
C ALA A 57 -20.16 2.33 -13.18
N VAL A 58 -20.54 2.36 -14.46
CA VAL A 58 -21.18 3.52 -15.09
C VAL A 58 -22.69 3.39 -14.95
N VAL A 59 -23.34 4.39 -14.38
CA VAL A 59 -24.80 4.45 -14.19
C VAL A 59 -25.34 5.70 -14.86
N ASN A 60 -26.29 5.56 -15.77
CA ASN A 60 -26.89 6.68 -16.54
C ASN A 60 -25.85 7.59 -17.24
N GLY A 61 -24.79 6.99 -17.77
CA GLY A 61 -23.71 7.73 -18.47
C GLY A 61 -22.74 8.48 -17.55
N VAL A 62 -22.76 8.21 -16.25
CA VAL A 62 -21.88 8.82 -15.24
C VAL A 62 -21.21 7.73 -14.41
N ALA A 63 -19.92 7.90 -14.15
CA ALA A 63 -19.16 7.11 -13.19
C ALA A 63 -18.76 8.00 -12.01
N GLU A 64 -18.92 7.51 -10.79
CA GLU A 64 -18.62 8.23 -9.57
C GLU A 64 -17.45 7.57 -8.83
N PHE A 65 -16.37 8.32 -8.63
CA PHE A 65 -15.25 7.94 -7.80
C PHE A 65 -15.35 8.69 -6.47
N ASN A 66 -15.94 8.04 -5.47
CA ASN A 66 -16.28 8.65 -4.18
C ASN A 66 -15.31 8.19 -3.09
N ASN A 67 -14.81 9.13 -2.29
CA ASN A 67 -13.91 8.87 -1.14
C ASN A 67 -12.69 8.02 -1.51
N ILE A 68 -12.09 8.27 -2.66
CA ILE A 68 -10.88 7.58 -3.09
C ILE A 68 -9.73 8.01 -2.20
N GLU A 69 -9.11 7.05 -1.51
CA GLU A 69 -7.91 7.31 -0.72
C GLU A 69 -6.70 7.35 -1.64
N ILE A 70 -5.97 8.45 -1.60
CA ILE A 70 -4.76 8.70 -2.37
C ILE A 70 -3.59 8.92 -1.42
N TYR A 71 -2.41 8.50 -1.83
CA TYR A 71 -1.20 8.46 -1.02
C TYR A 71 -0.13 9.35 -1.63
N GLU A 72 0.46 10.22 -0.83
CA GLU A 72 1.60 11.03 -1.23
C GLU A 72 2.79 10.13 -1.56
N GLY A 73 3.51 10.46 -2.64
CA GLY A 73 4.76 9.82 -3.04
C GLY A 73 4.78 9.32 -4.47
N ASN A 74 5.79 8.55 -4.80
CA ASN A 74 6.02 8.00 -6.12
C ASN A 74 5.58 6.54 -6.19
N PHE A 75 4.72 6.23 -7.15
CA PHE A 75 4.32 4.85 -7.44
C PHE A 75 5.47 4.09 -8.11
N VAL A 76 5.79 2.92 -7.57
CA VAL A 76 6.80 2.01 -8.11
C VAL A 76 6.18 0.64 -8.33
N SER A 77 6.51 0.02 -9.46
CA SER A 77 6.17 -1.38 -9.75
C SER A 77 7.43 -2.16 -10.06
N GLN A 78 7.68 -3.22 -9.32
CA GLN A 78 8.84 -4.09 -9.47
C GLN A 78 8.39 -5.51 -9.79
N ASN A 79 9.06 -6.15 -10.74
CA ASN A 79 8.70 -7.49 -11.21
C ASN A 79 9.79 -8.50 -10.90
N PHE A 80 9.38 -9.73 -10.57
CA PHE A 80 10.26 -10.86 -10.36
C PHE A 80 9.73 -12.08 -11.11
N THR A 81 10.62 -12.88 -11.66
CA THR A 81 10.29 -14.23 -12.19
C THR A 81 10.84 -15.27 -11.23
N THR A 82 9.99 -16.17 -10.78
CA THR A 82 10.39 -17.25 -9.88
C THR A 82 11.21 -18.29 -10.62
N ASP A 83 12.43 -18.55 -10.13
CA ASP A 83 13.31 -19.60 -10.61
C ASP A 83 13.61 -20.60 -9.47
N THR A 84 12.96 -21.76 -9.52
CA THR A 84 13.11 -22.78 -8.48
C THR A 84 14.43 -23.56 -8.56
N SER A 85 15.27 -23.32 -9.57
CA SER A 85 16.63 -23.85 -9.63
C SER A 85 17.60 -23.09 -8.73
N LEU A 86 17.27 -21.86 -8.37
CA LEU A 86 18.05 -21.05 -7.44
C LEU A 86 17.77 -21.48 -6.00
N PHE A 87 18.82 -21.81 -5.25
CA PHE A 87 18.70 -22.36 -3.90
C PHE A 87 18.09 -21.35 -2.89
N ASN A 88 18.23 -20.08 -3.07
CA ASN A 88 17.67 -19.04 -2.18
C ASN A 88 17.33 -17.80 -3.00
N GLN A 89 16.31 -17.89 -3.87
CA GLN A 89 15.85 -16.69 -4.54
C GLN A 89 15.22 -15.72 -3.55
N ARG A 90 15.70 -14.48 -3.56
CA ARG A 90 15.20 -13.41 -2.70
C ARG A 90 14.37 -12.42 -3.52
N TYR A 91 13.29 -11.93 -2.92
CA TYR A 91 12.39 -10.94 -3.52
C TYR A 91 12.54 -9.61 -2.76
N ILE A 92 13.63 -8.91 -3.06
CA ILE A 92 14.01 -7.67 -2.39
C ILE A 92 13.44 -6.49 -3.16
N LEU A 93 12.77 -5.58 -2.47
CA LEU A 93 12.35 -4.30 -3.01
C LEU A 93 13.54 -3.34 -3.00
N ASP A 94 13.86 -2.75 -4.16
CA ASP A 94 15.11 -2.02 -4.37
C ASP A 94 15.10 -0.61 -3.75
N ASN A 95 13.92 -0.09 -3.39
CA ASN A 95 13.79 1.25 -2.84
C ASN A 95 13.84 1.25 -1.31
N SER A 96 14.45 2.30 -0.76
CA SER A 96 14.22 2.75 0.60
C SER A 96 12.97 3.64 0.69
N PHE A 97 12.53 4.01 1.90
CA PHE A 97 11.41 4.92 2.14
C PHE A 97 10.05 4.42 1.65
N ILE A 98 9.89 3.10 1.56
CA ILE A 98 8.64 2.46 1.17
C ILE A 98 7.60 2.61 2.29
N ASP A 99 6.40 3.07 1.94
CA ASP A 99 5.23 2.88 2.80
C ASP A 99 4.75 1.44 2.66
N THR A 100 5.09 0.59 3.63
CA THR A 100 4.76 -0.84 3.60
C THR A 100 3.27 -1.12 3.59
N SER A 101 2.43 -0.20 4.06
CA SER A 101 0.96 -0.35 4.03
C SER A 101 0.38 -0.28 2.61
N THR A 102 1.14 0.28 1.66
CA THR A 102 0.74 0.41 0.25
C THR A 102 1.18 -0.75 -0.62
N ILE A 103 1.96 -1.71 -0.08
CA ILE A 103 2.47 -2.85 -0.85
C ILE A 103 1.31 -3.73 -1.33
N LYS A 104 1.26 -3.95 -2.64
CA LYS A 104 0.33 -4.87 -3.31
C LYS A 104 1.12 -5.90 -4.09
N VAL A 105 0.83 -7.17 -3.85
CA VAL A 105 1.53 -8.29 -4.49
C VAL A 105 0.56 -9.07 -5.34
N LYS A 106 0.86 -9.17 -6.63
CA LYS A 106 0.07 -9.92 -7.61
C LYS A 106 0.95 -10.98 -8.26
N VAL A 107 0.47 -12.21 -8.29
CA VAL A 107 1.20 -13.34 -8.88
C VAL A 107 0.43 -13.90 -10.05
N ARG A 108 1.12 -14.06 -11.18
CA ARG A 108 0.61 -14.69 -12.39
C ARG A 108 1.33 -16.01 -12.64
N PRO A 109 0.71 -17.01 -13.28
CA PRO A 109 1.36 -18.27 -13.64
C PRO A 109 2.60 -18.08 -14.54
N SER A 110 2.57 -17.07 -15.41
CA SER A 110 3.68 -16.63 -16.28
C SER A 110 3.53 -15.15 -16.61
N GLU A 111 4.54 -14.55 -17.18
CA GLU A 111 4.52 -13.14 -17.63
C GLU A 111 3.38 -12.87 -18.63
N SER A 112 3.10 -13.80 -19.53
CA SER A 112 2.07 -13.67 -20.56
C SER A 112 0.65 -14.01 -20.08
N SER A 113 0.49 -14.52 -18.86
CA SER A 113 -0.82 -14.91 -18.32
C SER A 113 -1.64 -13.69 -17.93
N SER A 114 -2.93 -13.67 -18.28
CA SER A 114 -3.90 -12.67 -17.78
C SER A 114 -4.50 -13.04 -16.42
N SER A 115 -4.36 -14.30 -15.97
CA SER A 115 -4.84 -14.72 -14.67
C SER A 115 -3.93 -14.19 -13.56
N THR A 116 -4.52 -13.48 -12.62
CA THR A 116 -3.79 -12.86 -11.51
C THR A 116 -4.36 -13.31 -10.17
N VAL A 117 -3.49 -13.63 -9.23
CA VAL A 117 -3.84 -13.92 -7.84
C VAL A 117 -3.19 -12.87 -6.94
N SER A 118 -3.99 -12.19 -6.13
CA SER A 118 -3.47 -11.27 -5.11
C SER A 118 -2.98 -12.05 -3.91
N TYR A 119 -1.80 -11.68 -3.41
CA TYR A 119 -1.21 -12.22 -2.19
C TYR A 119 -1.31 -11.16 -1.09
N ASN A 120 -1.68 -11.59 0.11
CA ASN A 120 -1.87 -10.71 1.25
C ASN A 120 -0.69 -10.81 2.22
N GLN A 121 -0.28 -9.68 2.75
CA GLN A 121 0.68 -9.66 3.85
C GLN A 121 0.07 -10.33 5.09
N ILE A 122 0.89 -11.10 5.78
CA ILE A 122 0.54 -11.72 7.06
C ILE A 122 1.51 -11.25 8.14
N ASP A 123 0.96 -10.86 9.28
CA ASP A 123 1.73 -10.52 10.49
C ASP A 123 1.75 -11.68 11.47
N ASN A 124 0.85 -12.67 11.27
CA ASN A 124 0.70 -13.82 12.14
C ASN A 124 0.43 -15.08 11.30
N ILE A 125 1.10 -16.16 11.67
CA ILE A 125 0.96 -17.48 11.00
C ILE A 125 -0.29 -18.26 11.44
N ILE A 126 -1.03 -17.80 12.45
CA ILE A 126 -2.24 -18.46 12.93
C ILE A 126 -3.33 -18.41 11.85
N GLY A 127 -3.86 -19.58 11.47
CA GLY A 127 -4.89 -19.70 10.44
C GLY A 127 -4.38 -19.73 9.00
N ILE A 128 -3.08 -19.63 8.77
CA ILE A 128 -2.48 -19.78 7.44
C ILE A 128 -2.39 -21.28 7.10
N THR A 129 -2.90 -21.62 5.93
CA THR A 129 -2.85 -22.99 5.39
C THR A 129 -1.80 -23.09 4.29
N SER A 130 -1.46 -24.31 3.88
CA SER A 130 -0.53 -24.58 2.77
C SER A 130 -0.97 -23.99 1.42
N THR A 131 -2.24 -23.61 1.28
CA THR A 131 -2.83 -23.06 0.04
C THR A 131 -3.07 -21.55 0.12
N SER A 132 -2.84 -20.93 1.26
CA SER A 132 -3.05 -19.48 1.45
C SER A 132 -2.12 -18.67 0.56
N SER A 133 -2.68 -17.76 -0.24
CA SER A 133 -1.92 -16.80 -1.06
C SER A 133 -1.46 -15.66 -0.18
N SER A 134 -0.31 -15.82 0.46
CA SER A 134 0.20 -14.91 1.47
C SER A 134 1.72 -14.78 1.42
N TYR A 135 2.22 -13.68 1.97
CA TYR A 135 3.65 -13.43 2.14
C TYR A 135 3.93 -12.76 3.48
N LEU A 136 5.13 -12.95 3.99
CA LEU A 136 5.70 -12.19 5.10
C LEU A 136 6.56 -11.06 4.53
N LEU A 137 6.53 -9.92 5.19
CA LEU A 137 7.40 -8.79 4.89
C LEU A 137 8.48 -8.71 5.97
N GLN A 138 9.74 -8.64 5.56
CA GLN A 138 10.87 -8.51 6.45
C GLN A 138 11.70 -7.29 6.05
N GLU A 139 12.02 -6.42 7.02
CA GLU A 139 12.98 -5.37 6.83
C GLU A 139 14.40 -5.95 6.77
N ILE A 140 15.20 -5.44 5.84
CA ILE A 140 16.61 -5.76 5.65
C ILE A 140 17.46 -4.49 5.79
N GLU A 141 18.74 -4.54 5.43
CA GLU A 141 19.62 -3.38 5.49
C GLU A 141 19.13 -2.22 4.60
N ASP A 142 19.46 -1.00 4.97
CA ASP A 142 19.16 0.25 4.25
C ASP A 142 17.67 0.55 4.08
N GLU A 143 16.85 0.22 5.08
CA GLU A 143 15.40 0.46 5.08
C GLU A 143 14.68 -0.20 3.89
N ARG A 144 15.25 -1.26 3.34
CA ARG A 144 14.65 -2.05 2.26
C ARG A 144 13.88 -3.22 2.84
N TYR A 145 13.00 -3.78 2.02
CA TYR A 145 12.12 -4.87 2.42
C TYR A 145 12.27 -6.07 1.51
N GLU A 146 12.12 -7.26 2.09
CA GLU A 146 12.10 -8.54 1.40
C GLU A 146 10.76 -9.21 1.61
N LEU A 147 10.19 -9.74 0.52
CA LEU A 147 8.99 -10.58 0.58
C LEU A 147 9.40 -12.04 0.72
N ILE A 148 8.83 -12.73 1.68
CA ILE A 148 9.03 -14.15 1.93
C ILE A 148 7.72 -14.87 1.66
N PHE A 149 7.71 -15.70 0.60
CA PHE A 149 6.56 -16.50 0.22
C PHE A 149 6.54 -17.84 0.98
N GLY A 150 5.36 -18.48 0.98
CA GLY A 150 5.18 -19.77 1.65
C GLY A 150 6.01 -20.92 1.07
N ASP A 151 6.06 -22.02 1.80
CA ASP A 151 6.79 -23.25 1.48
C ASP A 151 5.88 -24.48 1.24
N ASN A 152 4.55 -24.26 1.13
CA ASN A 152 3.47 -25.28 1.10
C ASN A 152 3.21 -25.94 2.47
N VAL A 153 3.81 -25.44 3.54
CA VAL A 153 3.44 -25.78 4.92
C VAL A 153 2.74 -24.57 5.53
N ILE A 154 3.39 -23.42 5.45
CA ILE A 154 2.85 -22.10 5.86
C ILE A 154 2.78 -21.22 4.61
N GLY A 155 1.57 -21.12 4.04
CA GLY A 155 1.35 -20.40 2.80
C GLY A 155 1.76 -21.16 1.52
N ARG A 156 1.21 -20.71 0.41
CA ARG A 156 1.47 -21.28 -0.91
C ARG A 156 2.89 -20.95 -1.38
N LYS A 157 3.65 -21.97 -1.76
CA LYS A 157 4.94 -21.80 -2.43
C LYS A 157 4.73 -21.36 -3.89
N LEU A 158 5.58 -20.46 -4.35
CA LEU A 158 5.62 -20.08 -5.76
C LEU A 158 6.16 -21.21 -6.63
N SER A 159 5.59 -21.35 -7.81
CA SER A 159 6.04 -22.33 -8.83
C SER A 159 7.07 -21.70 -9.76
N ASN A 160 7.89 -22.54 -10.39
CA ASN A 160 8.83 -22.08 -11.41
C ASN A 160 8.12 -21.33 -12.53
N GLY A 161 8.66 -20.18 -12.94
CA GLY A 161 8.08 -19.31 -13.96
C GLY A 161 6.95 -18.41 -13.48
N ASN A 162 6.53 -18.48 -12.20
CA ASN A 162 5.58 -17.52 -11.68
C ASN A 162 6.14 -16.10 -11.82
N PHE A 163 5.29 -15.20 -12.31
CA PHE A 163 5.62 -13.80 -12.47
C PHE A 163 4.97 -12.99 -11.33
N VAL A 164 5.80 -12.42 -10.50
CA VAL A 164 5.41 -11.65 -9.32
C VAL A 164 5.54 -10.17 -9.63
N THR A 165 4.44 -9.43 -9.54
CA THR A 165 4.41 -7.98 -9.65
C THR A 165 4.15 -7.40 -8.26
N VAL A 166 5.03 -6.53 -7.80
CA VAL A 166 4.90 -5.83 -6.53
C VAL A 166 4.79 -4.34 -6.81
N SER A 167 3.69 -3.73 -6.41
CA SER A 167 3.49 -2.28 -6.47
C SER A 167 3.48 -1.68 -5.08
N TYR A 168 4.06 -0.49 -4.93
CA TYR A 168 4.15 0.22 -3.68
C TYR A 168 4.42 1.71 -3.90
N ILE A 169 4.33 2.50 -2.84
CA ILE A 169 4.59 3.93 -2.87
C ILE A 169 5.86 4.22 -2.05
N VAL A 170 6.74 5.01 -2.65
CA VAL A 170 7.93 5.59 -2.01
C VAL A 170 7.55 7.01 -1.62
N SER A 171 7.58 7.31 -0.32
CA SER A 171 7.01 8.52 0.26
C SER A 171 8.06 9.42 0.89
N ASP A 172 7.77 10.72 0.91
CA ASP A 172 8.53 11.72 1.67
C ASP A 172 8.07 11.83 3.13
N GLY A 173 7.10 10.98 3.53
CA GLY A 173 6.64 10.87 4.90
C GLY A 173 5.76 12.03 5.32
N ARG A 174 6.11 12.68 6.43
CA ARG A 174 5.28 13.75 7.00
C ARG A 174 5.25 15.04 6.18
N GLU A 175 6.16 15.20 5.22
CA GLU A 175 6.20 16.42 4.40
C GLU A 175 4.96 16.57 3.52
N GLY A 176 4.37 15.47 3.07
CA GLY A 176 3.13 15.47 2.31
C GLY A 176 1.86 15.87 3.07
N ASN A 177 1.94 16.09 4.39
CA ASN A 177 0.80 16.49 5.19
C ASN A 177 0.36 17.92 4.89
N GLY A 178 -0.97 18.14 4.89
CA GLY A 178 -1.56 19.48 4.76
C GLY A 178 -1.97 19.87 3.35
N ALA A 179 -1.71 19.06 2.33
CA ALA A 179 -2.23 19.32 0.98
C ALA A 179 -3.77 19.26 0.99
N SER A 180 -4.40 20.27 0.43
CA SER A 180 -5.86 20.46 0.48
C SER A 180 -6.51 20.72 -0.86
N GLU A 181 -5.73 21.06 -1.89
CA GLU A 181 -6.20 21.27 -3.25
C GLU A 181 -5.59 20.21 -4.16
N PHE A 182 -6.44 19.51 -4.92
CA PHE A 182 -6.00 18.42 -5.79
C PHE A 182 -6.45 18.66 -7.22
N SER A 183 -5.52 18.50 -8.16
CA SER A 183 -5.79 18.51 -9.59
C SER A 183 -5.57 17.12 -10.17
N PHE A 184 -6.55 16.61 -10.91
CA PHE A 184 -6.47 15.28 -11.51
C PHE A 184 -5.45 15.27 -12.66
N VAL A 185 -4.56 14.28 -12.65
CA VAL A 185 -3.56 14.02 -13.70
C VAL A 185 -3.47 12.52 -14.02
N GLY A 186 -4.36 11.73 -13.41
CA GLY A 186 -4.35 10.28 -13.53
C GLY A 186 -4.80 9.78 -14.90
N ASN A 187 -4.82 8.45 -15.04
CA ASN A 187 -5.29 7.76 -16.23
C ASN A 187 -6.54 6.92 -15.88
N ILE A 188 -7.61 7.13 -16.65
CA ILE A 188 -8.85 6.35 -16.54
C ILE A 188 -9.09 5.64 -17.87
N THR A 189 -9.40 4.35 -17.79
CA THR A 189 -9.71 3.53 -18.96
C THR A 189 -11.11 2.93 -18.84
N ASN A 190 -11.75 2.69 -19.99
CA ASN A 190 -13.01 1.96 -20.07
C ASN A 190 -12.78 0.44 -20.04
N GLN A 191 -13.87 -0.34 -20.12
CA GLN A 191 -13.82 -1.81 -20.14
C GLN A 191 -13.01 -2.39 -21.30
N ASP A 192 -12.77 -1.64 -22.37
CA ASP A 192 -12.01 -2.05 -23.55
C ASP A 192 -10.53 -1.61 -23.46
N GLY A 193 -10.14 -0.94 -22.37
CA GLY A 193 -8.81 -0.40 -22.15
C GLY A 193 -8.54 0.94 -22.86
N ALA A 194 -9.54 1.56 -23.45
CA ALA A 194 -9.40 2.87 -24.07
C ALA A 194 -9.41 3.99 -23.02
N ALA A 195 -8.47 4.93 -23.15
CA ALA A 195 -8.39 6.09 -22.24
C ALA A 195 -9.60 7.02 -22.40
N ILE A 196 -10.06 7.58 -21.29
CA ILE A 196 -11.14 8.57 -21.24
C ILE A 196 -10.57 9.97 -21.51
N ASN A 197 -11.36 10.79 -22.23
CA ASN A 197 -11.01 12.20 -22.43
C ASN A 197 -11.01 12.94 -21.08
N PRO A 198 -9.94 13.65 -20.72
CA PRO A 198 -9.86 14.45 -19.50
C PRO A 198 -10.99 15.48 -19.36
N ASP A 199 -11.52 16.02 -20.46
CA ASP A 199 -12.63 16.99 -20.44
C ASP A 199 -13.93 16.41 -19.85
N ASN A 200 -14.05 15.09 -19.79
CA ASN A 200 -15.21 14.40 -19.20
C ASN A 200 -15.12 14.27 -17.68
N ILE A 201 -13.97 14.62 -17.09
CA ILE A 201 -13.68 14.49 -15.67
C ILE A 201 -14.05 15.80 -14.98
N SER A 202 -14.86 15.72 -13.92
CA SER A 202 -15.20 16.90 -13.10
C SER A 202 -13.97 17.41 -12.34
N LEU A 203 -14.09 18.60 -11.77
CA LEU A 203 -13.13 19.08 -10.79
C LEU A 203 -13.08 18.10 -9.59
N VAL A 204 -11.88 17.92 -9.06
CA VAL A 204 -11.67 17.08 -7.86
C VAL A 204 -12.21 17.80 -6.63
N THR A 205 -13.04 17.11 -5.86
CA THR A 205 -13.47 17.56 -4.54
C THR A 205 -12.59 16.93 -3.48
N THR A 206 -12.03 17.74 -2.59
CA THR A 206 -11.27 17.27 -1.43
C THR A 206 -12.21 16.91 -0.30
N GLU A 207 -12.34 15.64 0.01
CA GLU A 207 -13.14 15.14 1.14
C GLU A 207 -12.34 15.24 2.45
N GLU A 208 -11.10 14.82 2.40
CA GLU A 208 -10.16 14.95 3.52
C GLU A 208 -8.81 15.45 2.99
N LYS A 209 -8.29 16.51 3.62
CA LYS A 209 -6.93 16.99 3.33
C LYS A 209 -5.89 15.94 3.72
N SER A 210 -4.71 16.00 3.13
CA SER A 210 -3.65 15.05 3.42
C SER A 210 -3.19 15.12 4.87
N ARG A 211 -3.05 13.95 5.49
CA ARG A 211 -2.64 13.75 6.88
C ARG A 211 -2.03 12.36 7.08
N ASP A 212 -1.57 12.10 8.30
CA ASP A 212 -1.06 10.80 8.76
C ASP A 212 0.24 10.34 8.09
N GLY A 213 0.90 11.21 7.29
CA GLY A 213 2.26 11.00 6.84
C GLY A 213 3.22 11.07 8.00
N ASP A 214 4.15 10.11 8.10
CA ASP A 214 5.13 10.05 9.18
C ASP A 214 6.47 9.47 8.70
N ASP A 215 7.53 9.82 9.44
CA ASP A 215 8.85 9.30 9.17
C ASP A 215 9.01 7.87 9.72
N ILE A 216 10.09 7.20 9.34
CA ILE A 216 10.45 5.90 9.88
C ILE A 216 10.55 5.95 11.41
N GLU A 217 10.24 4.86 12.07
CA GLU A 217 10.35 4.78 13.51
C GLU A 217 11.77 5.06 14.00
N SER A 218 11.90 5.99 14.94
CA SER A 218 13.19 6.37 15.49
C SER A 218 13.83 5.22 16.29
N ILE A 219 15.17 5.14 16.29
CA ILE A 219 15.92 4.16 17.09
C ILE A 219 15.58 4.26 18.57
N SER A 220 15.28 5.46 19.08
CA SER A 220 14.87 5.66 20.47
C SER A 220 13.50 5.04 20.77
N SER A 221 12.56 5.16 19.84
CA SER A 221 11.25 4.51 19.91
C SER A 221 11.40 2.98 19.89
N ILE A 222 12.16 2.45 18.93
CA ILE A 222 12.42 1.01 18.82
C ILE A 222 13.03 0.46 20.13
N LYS A 223 14.03 1.14 20.68
CA LYS A 223 14.65 0.74 21.96
C LYS A 223 13.67 0.77 23.13
N TYR A 224 12.69 1.64 23.09
CA TYR A 224 11.68 1.76 24.14
C TYR A 224 10.59 0.71 24.00
N TYR A 225 10.01 0.54 22.80
CA TYR A 225 8.84 -0.33 22.57
C TYR A 225 9.21 -1.79 22.33
N ALA A 226 10.27 -2.10 21.59
CA ALA A 226 10.58 -3.47 21.20
C ALA A 226 10.75 -4.44 22.40
N PRO A 227 11.47 -4.10 23.49
CA PRO A 227 11.56 -4.97 24.66
C PRO A 227 10.22 -5.15 25.38
N ARG A 228 9.37 -4.13 25.40
CA ARG A 228 8.06 -4.15 26.07
C ARG A 228 7.08 -5.03 25.32
N ILE A 229 6.99 -4.85 23.99
CA ILE A 229 6.16 -5.69 23.11
C ILE A 229 6.60 -7.15 23.18
N TYR A 230 7.91 -7.39 23.19
CA TYR A 230 8.44 -8.75 23.34
C TYR A 230 8.07 -9.37 24.69
N SER A 231 8.19 -8.65 25.80
CA SER A 231 7.84 -9.16 27.13
C SER A 231 6.35 -9.39 27.32
N SER A 232 5.51 -8.54 26.74
CA SER A 232 4.04 -8.70 26.77
C SER A 232 3.54 -9.80 25.83
N GLN A 233 4.37 -10.29 24.89
CA GLN A 233 3.98 -11.25 23.84
C GLN A 233 2.72 -10.80 23.08
N TYR A 234 2.61 -9.50 22.80
CA TYR A 234 1.43 -8.88 22.17
C TYR A 234 0.12 -9.07 22.98
N ARG A 235 0.22 -9.31 24.29
CA ARG A 235 -0.92 -9.39 25.19
C ARG A 235 -0.92 -8.19 26.12
N ALA A 236 -2.03 -7.51 26.25
CA ALA A 236 -2.20 -6.44 27.22
C ALA A 236 -2.86 -7.00 28.48
N VAL A 237 -2.08 -7.15 29.54
CA VAL A 237 -2.52 -7.66 30.86
C VAL A 237 -2.32 -6.62 31.95
N THR A 238 -1.20 -5.91 31.94
CA THR A 238 -0.89 -4.81 32.87
C THR A 238 -1.12 -3.46 32.23
N SER A 239 -1.26 -2.38 33.00
CA SER A 239 -1.36 -1.00 32.45
C SER A 239 -0.21 -0.67 31.51
N SER A 240 1.01 -1.06 31.85
CA SER A 240 2.20 -0.85 31.01
C SER A 240 2.13 -1.64 29.69
N ASP A 241 1.50 -2.83 29.68
CA ASP A 241 1.28 -3.59 28.44
C ASP A 241 0.26 -2.88 27.56
N PHE A 242 -0.85 -2.38 28.15
CA PHE A 242 -1.85 -1.60 27.40
C PHE A 242 -1.23 -0.36 26.77
N GLU A 243 -0.43 0.41 27.51
CA GLU A 243 0.27 1.59 27.00
C GLU A 243 1.18 1.23 25.81
N SER A 244 1.95 0.15 25.93
CA SER A 244 2.90 -0.27 24.88
C SER A 244 2.19 -0.85 23.66
N VAL A 245 1.20 -1.72 23.86
CA VAL A 245 0.46 -2.38 22.77
C VAL A 245 -0.42 -1.39 22.01
N LEU A 246 -1.09 -0.46 22.71
CA LEU A 246 -1.91 0.57 22.07
C LEU A 246 -1.06 1.53 21.24
N ALA A 247 0.08 1.98 21.75
CA ALA A 247 1.00 2.82 20.99
C ALA A 247 1.59 2.11 19.75
N TYR A 248 1.75 0.78 19.82
CA TYR A 248 2.18 -0.03 18.68
C TYR A 248 1.08 -0.16 17.60
N ILE A 249 -0.18 -0.44 18.03
CA ILE A 249 -1.32 -0.63 17.11
C ILE A 249 -1.80 0.69 16.51
N TYR A 250 -1.79 1.77 17.33
CA TYR A 250 -2.24 3.10 16.95
C TYR A 250 -1.10 4.12 17.09
N PRO A 251 -0.18 4.16 16.13
CA PRO A 251 1.03 4.98 16.22
C PRO A 251 0.80 6.48 16.28
N ASN A 252 -0.39 6.96 15.90
CA ASN A 252 -0.76 8.39 15.95
C ASN A 252 -1.33 8.81 17.32
N VAL A 253 -1.29 7.94 18.32
CA VAL A 253 -1.70 8.28 19.68
C VAL A 253 -0.61 9.12 20.35
N GLU A 254 -0.92 10.35 20.74
CA GLU A 254 0.03 11.25 21.42
C GLU A 254 0.36 10.78 22.84
N SER A 255 -0.61 10.23 23.55
CA SER A 255 -0.39 9.65 24.89
C SER A 255 -1.41 8.56 25.20
N VAL A 256 -0.96 7.51 25.88
CA VAL A 256 -1.81 6.46 26.43
C VAL A 256 -1.55 6.39 27.92
N THR A 257 -2.61 6.46 28.71
CA THR A 257 -2.57 6.24 30.16
C THR A 257 -3.61 5.20 30.49
N ALA A 258 -3.20 4.10 31.13
CA ALA A 258 -4.06 2.99 31.51
C ALA A 258 -4.08 2.79 33.04
#